data_d9a253f5fadb3b416f1192a564b094d4
#
_entry.id   d9a253f5fadb3b416f1192a564b094d4
#
_cell.length_a   1.000
_cell.length_b   1.000
_cell.length_c   1.000
_cell.angle_alpha   90.00
_cell.angle_beta   90.00
_cell.angle_gamma   90.00
#
_symmetry.space_group_name_H-M   'P 1'
#
loop_
_entity.id
_entity.type
_entity.pdbx_description
1 polymer ?
#
loop_
_entity_poly.entity_id
_entity_poly.type
_entity_poly.pdbx_seq_one_letter_code
_entity_poly.pdbx_strand_id
1 'polypeptide(L)'
;HGLDQEALPMSHPTMDDWYTRRIHQILNITRGVSVKYTRSKVRKMLPKNFAYIIEELLHESSIENDRARYFQSIVRGIIATGRAEQLVIAISYLIHNLAIDTWHIVGDIFDRGPGAAKILEVLSTVRDYDIQWGNHDIAWMGAAAGSQALICNVLRIQTRYANLDTIEEDYGINLRSEEHT
;
A
#
# COMPACT_ATOMS: atom_id res chain seq x y z
N HIS A 1 -9.32 -49.33 37.14
CA HIS A 1 -8.49 -48.15 37.44
C HIS A 1 -8.40 -47.33 36.20
N GLY A 2 -9.30 -46.33 36.12
CA GLY A 2 -9.31 -45.34 35.06
C GLY A 2 -8.16 -44.36 35.29
N LEU A 3 -7.41 -44.11 34.24
CA LEU A 3 -6.53 -42.95 34.13
C LEU A 3 -7.33 -41.88 33.37
N ASP A 4 -7.91 -40.96 34.13
CA ASP A 4 -8.42 -39.70 33.60
C ASP A 4 -7.21 -38.92 33.03
N GLN A 5 -7.08 -38.95 31.71
CA GLN A 5 -6.24 -37.98 31.00
C GLN A 5 -6.99 -36.64 31.03
N GLU A 6 -6.64 -35.79 31.99
CA GLU A 6 -6.97 -34.38 31.95
C GLU A 6 -6.42 -33.80 30.64
N ALA A 7 -7.30 -33.58 29.67
CA ALA A 7 -7.01 -32.80 28.51
C ALA A 7 -6.68 -31.39 28.96
N LEU A 8 -5.40 -31.00 28.86
CA LEU A 8 -4.96 -29.63 29.04
C LEU A 8 -5.82 -28.69 28.15
N PRO A 9 -6.42 -27.66 28.71
CA PRO A 9 -7.22 -26.73 27.91
C PRO A 9 -6.35 -26.11 26.86
N MET A 10 -6.69 -26.32 25.58
CA MET A 10 -6.09 -25.61 24.47
C MET A 10 -6.48 -24.13 24.62
N SER A 11 -5.58 -23.33 25.19
CA SER A 11 -5.76 -21.88 25.29
C SER A 11 -5.88 -21.32 23.88
N HIS A 12 -6.99 -20.68 23.58
CA HIS A 12 -7.14 -19.96 22.33
C HIS A 12 -6.05 -18.88 22.24
N PRO A 13 -5.38 -18.71 21.08
CA PRO A 13 -4.33 -17.73 20.92
C PRO A 13 -4.88 -16.33 21.20
N THR A 14 -4.21 -15.60 22.07
CA THR A 14 -4.57 -14.23 22.42
C THR A 14 -4.24 -13.27 21.25
N MET A 15 -4.79 -12.05 21.29
CA MET A 15 -4.40 -10.99 20.32
C MET A 15 -2.91 -10.68 20.40
N ASP A 16 -2.31 -10.77 21.58
CA ASP A 16 -0.87 -10.55 21.78
C ASP A 16 -0.04 -11.64 21.09
N ASP A 17 -0.48 -12.90 21.18
CA ASP A 17 0.13 -14.03 20.46
C ASP A 17 -0.01 -13.85 18.94
N TRP A 18 -1.13 -13.31 18.48
CA TRP A 18 -1.36 -13.02 17.09
C TRP A 18 -0.38 -11.93 16.58
N TYR A 19 -0.28 -10.79 17.28
CA TYR A 19 0.64 -9.73 16.93
C TYR A 19 2.09 -10.20 16.96
N THR A 20 2.49 -10.94 17.98
CA THR A 20 3.85 -11.50 18.10
C THR A 20 4.20 -12.34 16.86
N ARG A 21 3.32 -13.26 16.47
CA ARG A 21 3.53 -14.10 15.29
C ARG A 21 3.56 -13.29 13.99
N ARG A 22 2.66 -12.31 13.84
CA ARG A 22 2.61 -11.47 12.64
C ARG A 22 3.84 -10.61 12.49
N ILE A 23 4.31 -9.98 13.56
CA ILE A 23 5.54 -9.17 13.54
C ILE A 23 6.74 -10.05 13.12
N HIS A 24 6.87 -11.25 13.67
CA HIS A 24 7.92 -12.19 13.25
C HIS A 24 7.84 -12.52 11.75
N GLN A 25 6.65 -12.85 11.26
CA GLN A 25 6.43 -13.22 9.86
C GLN A 25 6.80 -12.08 8.91
N ILE A 26 6.27 -10.87 9.16
CA ILE A 26 6.53 -9.72 8.27
C ILE A 26 7.99 -9.27 8.33
N LEU A 27 8.68 -9.37 9.47
CA LEU A 27 10.12 -9.10 9.56
C LEU A 27 10.94 -10.10 8.75
N ASN A 28 10.58 -11.38 8.73
CA ASN A 28 11.24 -12.37 7.89
C ASN A 28 11.05 -12.05 6.40
N ILE A 29 9.84 -11.63 5.99
CA ILE A 29 9.59 -11.17 4.62
C ILE A 29 10.45 -9.94 4.31
N THR A 30 10.49 -8.97 5.24
CA THR A 30 11.29 -7.75 5.08
C THR A 30 12.77 -8.06 4.89
N ARG A 31 13.33 -9.00 5.66
CA ARG A 31 14.71 -9.47 5.48
C ARG A 31 14.90 -10.04 4.07
N GLY A 32 14.00 -10.90 3.60
CA GLY A 32 14.04 -11.49 2.27
C GLY A 32 14.05 -10.45 1.15
N VAL A 33 13.12 -9.48 1.18
CA VAL A 33 13.03 -8.44 0.13
C VAL A 33 14.15 -7.40 0.24
N SER A 34 14.78 -7.24 1.41
CA SER A 34 15.87 -6.29 1.61
C SER A 34 17.23 -6.78 1.12
N VAL A 35 17.41 -8.08 0.87
CA VAL A 35 18.70 -8.68 0.47
C VAL A 35 19.31 -8.02 -0.77
N LYS A 36 18.46 -7.61 -1.72
CA LYS A 36 18.90 -6.94 -2.96
C LYS A 36 19.40 -5.50 -2.76
N TYR A 37 19.26 -4.93 -1.56
CA TYR A 37 19.60 -3.55 -1.28
C TYR A 37 20.76 -3.41 -0.29
N THR A 38 21.46 -2.28 -0.39
CA THR A 38 22.43 -1.89 0.64
C THR A 38 21.71 -1.46 1.92
N ARG A 39 22.35 -1.63 3.07
CA ARG A 39 21.82 -1.15 4.36
C ARG A 39 21.42 0.33 4.33
N SER A 40 22.22 1.17 3.68
CA SER A 40 21.95 2.60 3.54
C SER A 40 20.66 2.86 2.77
N LYS A 41 20.36 2.08 1.72
CA LYS A 41 19.12 2.21 0.96
C LYS A 41 17.92 1.79 1.80
N VAL A 42 18.00 0.66 2.50
CA VAL A 42 16.94 0.18 3.39
C VAL A 42 16.66 1.22 4.48
N ARG A 43 17.70 1.74 5.13
CA ARG A 43 17.57 2.74 6.19
C ARG A 43 16.83 4.01 5.75
N LYS A 44 17.07 4.47 4.52
CA LYS A 44 16.35 5.63 3.95
C LYS A 44 14.88 5.38 3.68
N MET A 45 14.47 4.11 3.57
CA MET A 45 13.08 3.71 3.34
C MET A 45 12.32 3.40 4.63
N LEU A 46 12.99 3.36 5.78
CA LEU A 46 12.35 3.07 7.05
C LEU A 46 11.31 4.14 7.41
N PRO A 47 10.11 3.74 7.88
CA PRO A 47 9.11 4.67 8.38
C PRO A 47 9.64 5.47 9.57
N LYS A 48 9.61 6.80 9.50
CA LYS A 48 10.23 7.70 10.50
C LYS A 48 9.84 7.36 11.94
N ASN A 49 8.57 7.03 12.18
CA ASN A 49 8.04 6.78 13.52
C ASN A 49 8.52 5.45 14.14
N PHE A 50 9.02 4.53 13.32
CA PHE A 50 9.46 3.20 13.74
C PHE A 50 10.85 2.85 13.24
N ALA A 51 11.58 3.80 12.64
CA ALA A 51 12.85 3.53 11.96
C ALA A 51 13.84 2.79 12.87
N TYR A 52 14.07 3.29 14.08
CA TYR A 52 14.98 2.67 15.04
C TYR A 52 14.53 1.25 15.43
N ILE A 53 13.26 1.10 15.76
CA ILE A 53 12.69 -0.19 16.20
C ILE A 53 12.77 -1.23 15.08
N ILE A 54 12.43 -0.85 13.85
CA ILE A 54 12.48 -1.78 12.70
C ILE A 54 13.93 -2.11 12.38
N GLU A 55 14.85 -1.15 12.43
CA GLU A 55 16.28 -1.39 12.21
C GLU A 55 16.82 -2.41 13.21
N GLU A 56 16.54 -2.24 14.51
CA GLU A 56 16.90 -3.20 15.56
C GLU A 56 16.32 -4.59 15.29
N LEU A 57 15.02 -4.67 15.02
CA LEU A 57 14.34 -5.94 14.77
C LEU A 57 14.80 -6.65 13.49
N LEU A 58 15.28 -5.91 12.49
CA LEU A 58 15.84 -6.50 11.26
C LEU A 58 17.24 -7.07 11.47
N HIS A 59 18.05 -6.45 12.33
CA HIS A 59 19.42 -6.89 12.59
C HIS A 59 19.51 -8.05 13.57
N GLU A 60 18.48 -8.28 14.36
CA GLU A 60 18.39 -9.35 15.35
C GLU A 60 18.07 -10.72 14.70
N SER A 61 18.98 -11.29 13.93
CA SER A 61 18.79 -12.60 13.28
C SER A 61 19.59 -13.74 13.89
N SER A 62 20.24 -13.54 15.04
CA SER A 62 21.15 -14.56 15.59
C SER A 62 20.52 -15.43 16.66
N ILE A 63 20.84 -16.70 16.59
CA ILE A 63 20.36 -17.86 17.39
C ILE A 63 20.80 -17.80 18.88
N GLU A 64 21.49 -16.76 19.31
CA GLU A 64 21.91 -16.61 20.70
C GLU A 64 20.72 -16.27 21.62
N ASN A 65 20.56 -17.02 22.69
CA ASN A 65 19.42 -16.94 23.63
C ASN A 65 19.14 -15.53 24.18
N ASP A 66 20.17 -14.71 24.37
CA ASP A 66 20.01 -13.36 24.92
C ASP A 66 19.42 -12.38 23.91
N ARG A 67 19.76 -12.53 22.63
CA ARG A 67 19.20 -11.72 21.55
C ARG A 67 17.74 -12.04 21.26
N ALA A 68 17.36 -13.32 21.32
CA ALA A 68 15.98 -13.73 21.21
C ALA A 68 15.11 -13.16 22.35
N ARG A 69 15.65 -13.10 23.56
CA ARG A 69 14.96 -12.46 24.71
C ARG A 69 14.82 -10.96 24.50
N TYR A 70 15.85 -10.28 23.99
CA TYR A 70 15.82 -8.86 23.68
C TYR A 70 14.78 -8.56 22.61
N PHE A 71 14.75 -9.30 21.52
CA PHE A 71 13.72 -9.19 20.48
C PHE A 71 12.32 -9.33 21.06
N GLN A 72 12.09 -10.37 21.87
CA GLN A 72 10.78 -10.58 22.52
C GLN A 72 10.42 -9.43 23.46
N SER A 73 11.38 -8.84 24.16
CA SER A 73 11.13 -7.70 25.05
C SER A 73 10.67 -6.47 24.29
N ILE A 74 11.27 -6.18 23.11
CA ILE A 74 10.85 -5.08 22.23
C ILE A 74 9.41 -5.32 21.75
N VAL A 75 9.13 -6.52 21.22
CA VAL A 75 7.79 -6.84 20.69
C VAL A 75 6.72 -6.75 21.79
N ARG A 76 6.99 -7.28 22.97
CA ARG A 76 6.08 -7.15 24.12
C ARG A 76 5.86 -5.68 24.52
N GLY A 77 6.90 -4.87 24.55
CA GLY A 77 6.79 -3.44 24.84
C GLY A 77 5.91 -2.70 23.82
N ILE A 78 6.01 -3.04 22.55
CA ILE A 78 5.19 -2.46 21.49
C ILE A 78 3.71 -2.88 21.65
N ILE A 79 3.46 -4.13 21.96
CA ILE A 79 2.11 -4.66 22.21
C ILE A 79 1.51 -3.98 23.44
N ALA A 80 2.26 -3.93 24.54
CA ALA A 80 1.81 -3.32 25.79
C ALA A 80 1.50 -1.82 25.66
N THR A 81 2.15 -1.13 24.74
CA THR A 81 1.86 0.29 24.44
C THR A 81 0.74 0.50 23.41
N GLY A 82 0.09 -0.57 22.94
CA GLY A 82 -1.00 -0.51 21.95
C GLY A 82 -0.54 -0.09 20.54
N ARG A 83 0.76 -0.18 20.23
CA ARG A 83 1.34 0.26 18.94
C ARG A 83 1.62 -0.87 17.95
N ALA A 84 1.19 -2.10 18.25
CA ALA A 84 1.47 -3.28 17.44
C ALA A 84 0.85 -3.18 16.04
N GLU A 85 -0.40 -2.75 15.94
CA GLU A 85 -1.08 -2.54 14.66
C GLU A 85 -0.33 -1.54 13.78
N GLN A 86 0.03 -0.39 14.33
CA GLN A 86 0.77 0.65 13.63
C GLN A 86 2.13 0.16 13.14
N LEU A 87 2.82 -0.67 13.93
CA LEU A 87 4.09 -1.28 13.52
C LEU A 87 3.88 -2.27 12.37
N VAL A 88 2.86 -3.12 12.42
CA VAL A 88 2.53 -4.07 11.36
C VAL A 88 2.26 -3.32 10.06
N ILE A 89 1.44 -2.27 10.10
CA ILE A 89 1.15 -1.41 8.94
C ILE A 89 2.44 -0.78 8.40
N ALA A 90 3.27 -0.22 9.27
CA ALA A 90 4.51 0.44 8.89
C ALA A 90 5.50 -0.53 8.20
N ILE A 91 5.64 -1.75 8.71
CA ILE A 91 6.49 -2.77 8.09
C ILE A 91 5.89 -3.25 6.76
N SER A 92 4.57 -3.36 6.66
CA SER A 92 3.89 -3.74 5.41
C SER A 92 4.15 -2.73 4.30
N TYR A 93 4.07 -1.43 4.59
CA TYR A 93 4.48 -0.37 3.65
C TYR A 93 5.96 -0.45 3.29
N LEU A 94 6.83 -0.75 4.25
CA LEU A 94 8.26 -0.94 3.97
C LEU A 94 8.49 -2.11 3.01
N ILE A 95 7.82 -3.24 3.23
CA ILE A 95 7.89 -4.41 2.32
C ILE A 95 7.45 -4.01 0.91
N HIS A 96 6.33 -3.33 0.78
CA HIS A 96 5.82 -2.84 -0.50
C HIS A 96 6.86 -1.97 -1.22
N ASN A 97 7.45 -1.00 -0.53
CA ASN A 97 8.45 -0.09 -1.09
C ASN A 97 9.78 -0.79 -1.42
N LEU A 98 10.11 -1.89 -0.73
CA LEU A 98 11.30 -2.69 -1.02
C LEU A 98 11.05 -3.73 -2.11
N ALA A 99 9.82 -4.23 -2.25
CA ALA A 99 9.46 -5.23 -3.25
C ALA A 99 9.40 -4.64 -4.65
N ILE A 100 8.91 -3.39 -4.77
CA ILE A 100 8.68 -2.71 -6.04
C ILE A 100 9.69 -1.58 -6.18
N ASP A 101 10.53 -1.65 -7.23
CA ASP A 101 11.51 -0.60 -7.53
C ASP A 101 10.87 0.54 -8.31
N THR A 102 10.13 0.24 -9.37
CA THR A 102 9.51 1.21 -10.29
C THR A 102 8.17 0.67 -10.78
N TRP A 103 7.19 1.53 -10.90
CA TRP A 103 5.90 1.22 -11.51
C TRP A 103 5.91 1.63 -12.97
N HIS A 104 5.62 0.69 -13.88
CA HIS A 104 5.39 0.98 -15.29
C HIS A 104 3.90 0.93 -15.59
N ILE A 105 3.31 2.09 -15.83
CA ILE A 105 1.90 2.20 -16.19
C ILE A 105 1.79 2.17 -17.70
N VAL A 106 1.11 1.16 -18.23
CA VAL A 106 1.04 0.91 -19.67
C VAL A 106 0.05 1.80 -20.43
N GLY A 107 -0.57 2.77 -19.77
CA GLY A 107 -1.48 3.73 -20.36
C GLY A 107 -2.94 3.34 -20.28
N ASP A 108 -3.77 4.12 -20.98
CA ASP A 108 -5.22 4.03 -21.00
C ASP A 108 -5.86 4.14 -19.61
N ILE A 109 -5.28 5.02 -18.76
CA ILE A 109 -5.82 5.36 -17.43
C ILE A 109 -7.21 5.97 -17.60
N PHE A 110 -7.39 6.80 -18.63
CA PHE A 110 -8.63 7.50 -18.97
C PHE A 110 -9.47 6.76 -20.03
N ASP A 111 -9.47 5.43 -20.07
CA ASP A 111 -10.29 4.69 -21.02
C ASP A 111 -11.79 4.84 -20.65
N ARG A 112 -12.52 3.78 -20.54
CA ARG A 112 -13.99 3.77 -20.40
C ARG A 112 -14.48 3.55 -18.98
N GLY A 113 -13.58 3.23 -18.06
CA GLY A 113 -13.87 2.96 -16.65
C GLY A 113 -13.79 4.22 -15.79
N PRO A 114 -14.49 4.23 -14.64
CA PRO A 114 -14.38 5.29 -13.65
C PRO A 114 -13.06 5.19 -12.86
N GLY A 115 -12.69 6.27 -12.19
CA GLY A 115 -11.60 6.26 -11.19
C GLY A 115 -10.24 6.65 -11.73
N ALA A 116 -10.13 7.25 -12.92
CA ALA A 116 -8.87 7.76 -13.47
C ALA A 116 -8.19 8.75 -12.52
N ALA A 117 -8.95 9.69 -11.94
CA ALA A 117 -8.41 10.64 -10.97
C ALA A 117 -7.85 9.96 -9.71
N LYS A 118 -8.52 8.93 -9.20
CA LYS A 118 -8.03 8.14 -8.05
C LYS A 118 -6.73 7.42 -8.36
N ILE A 119 -6.59 6.91 -9.58
CA ILE A 119 -5.33 6.28 -10.03
C ILE A 119 -4.20 7.31 -10.02
N LEU A 120 -4.43 8.51 -10.58
CA LEU A 120 -3.44 9.58 -10.59
C LEU A 120 -3.12 10.07 -9.17
N GLU A 121 -4.11 10.17 -8.30
CA GLU A 121 -3.91 10.51 -6.88
C GLU A 121 -2.99 9.48 -6.20
N VAL A 122 -3.25 8.19 -6.37
CA VAL A 122 -2.40 7.12 -5.84
C VAL A 122 -0.99 7.20 -6.43
N LEU A 123 -0.86 7.38 -7.75
CA LEU A 123 0.44 7.51 -8.40
C LEU A 123 1.24 8.70 -7.89
N SER A 124 0.58 9.81 -7.53
CA SER A 124 1.26 10.97 -6.93
C SER A 124 1.94 10.66 -5.59
N THR A 125 1.51 9.60 -4.91
CA THR A 125 2.13 9.11 -3.66
C THR A 125 3.22 8.07 -3.90
N VAL A 126 3.30 7.49 -5.09
CA VAL A 126 4.29 6.49 -5.47
C VAL A 126 5.63 7.18 -5.72
N ARG A 127 6.70 6.57 -5.21
CA ARG A 127 8.03 7.18 -5.22
C ARG A 127 8.68 7.22 -6.60
N ASP A 128 8.45 6.18 -7.41
CA ASP A 128 9.14 6.01 -8.68
C ASP A 128 8.18 5.31 -9.66
N TYR A 129 7.79 6.03 -10.70
CA TYR A 129 6.91 5.51 -11.73
C TYR A 129 7.13 6.23 -13.06
N ASP A 130 6.79 5.55 -14.14
CA ASP A 130 6.63 6.13 -15.46
C ASP A 130 5.26 5.74 -16.06
N ILE A 131 4.81 6.54 -17.00
CA ILE A 131 3.53 6.33 -17.69
C ILE A 131 3.80 6.27 -19.19
N GLN A 132 3.41 5.16 -19.80
CA GLN A 132 3.25 5.06 -21.26
C GLN A 132 1.86 5.61 -21.60
N TRP A 133 1.79 6.55 -22.51
CA TRP A 133 0.52 7.17 -22.86
C TRP A 133 -0.28 6.29 -23.80
N GLY A 134 -1.46 5.87 -23.39
CA GLY A 134 -2.46 5.26 -24.25
C GLY A 134 -3.15 6.29 -25.14
N ASN A 135 -3.89 5.84 -26.14
CA ASN A 135 -4.61 6.74 -27.07
C ASN A 135 -5.72 7.53 -26.33
N HIS A 136 -6.34 6.94 -25.31
CA HIS A 136 -7.33 7.64 -24.49
C HIS A 136 -6.67 8.72 -23.64
N ASP A 137 -5.52 8.45 -23.03
CA ASP A 137 -4.78 9.45 -22.24
C ASP A 137 -4.39 10.65 -23.08
N ILE A 138 -3.89 10.42 -24.32
CA ILE A 138 -3.54 11.49 -25.26
C ILE A 138 -4.77 12.33 -25.62
N ALA A 139 -5.94 11.69 -25.81
CA ALA A 139 -7.17 12.41 -26.09
C ALA A 139 -7.58 13.33 -24.92
N TRP A 140 -7.46 12.83 -23.69
CA TRP A 140 -7.73 13.63 -22.48
C TRP A 140 -6.72 14.76 -22.28
N MET A 141 -5.44 14.50 -22.49
CA MET A 141 -4.38 15.55 -22.43
C MET A 141 -4.64 16.66 -23.44
N GLY A 142 -5.00 16.31 -24.67
CA GLY A 142 -5.32 17.28 -25.69
C GLY A 142 -6.62 18.03 -25.42
N ALA A 143 -7.61 17.40 -24.83
CA ALA A 143 -8.83 18.05 -24.35
C ALA A 143 -8.51 19.07 -23.24
N ALA A 144 -7.71 18.67 -22.25
CA ALA A 144 -7.24 19.55 -21.19
C ALA A 144 -6.41 20.73 -21.70
N ALA A 145 -5.67 20.54 -22.81
CA ALA A 145 -4.94 21.60 -23.50
C ALA A 145 -5.82 22.51 -24.37
N GLY A 146 -7.15 22.29 -24.38
CA GLY A 146 -8.12 23.15 -25.09
C GLY A 146 -8.40 22.77 -26.55
N SER A 147 -7.99 21.58 -27.00
CA SER A 147 -8.34 21.11 -28.35
C SER A 147 -9.83 20.79 -28.44
N GLN A 148 -10.60 21.61 -29.15
CA GLN A 148 -12.05 21.40 -29.30
C GLN A 148 -12.42 20.05 -29.91
N ALA A 149 -11.65 19.56 -30.88
CA ALA A 149 -11.86 18.26 -31.48
C ALA A 149 -11.69 17.12 -30.48
N LEU A 150 -10.67 17.21 -29.60
CA LEU A 150 -10.42 16.20 -28.57
C LEU A 150 -11.41 16.32 -27.40
N ILE A 151 -11.88 17.52 -27.05
CA ILE A 151 -12.98 17.73 -26.11
C ILE A 151 -14.23 16.99 -26.60
N CYS A 152 -14.65 17.24 -27.86
CA CYS A 152 -15.79 16.54 -28.44
C CYS A 152 -15.60 15.02 -28.48
N ASN A 153 -14.39 14.55 -28.77
CA ASN A 153 -14.11 13.12 -28.80
C ASN A 153 -14.20 12.48 -27.41
N VAL A 154 -13.63 13.11 -26.39
CA VAL A 154 -13.71 12.65 -24.98
C VAL A 154 -15.16 12.62 -24.54
N LEU A 155 -15.91 13.71 -24.73
CA LEU A 155 -17.33 13.77 -24.36
C LEU A 155 -18.16 12.66 -25.05
N ARG A 156 -17.94 12.45 -26.35
CA ARG A 156 -18.60 11.40 -27.13
C ARG A 156 -18.32 10.01 -26.55
N ILE A 157 -17.07 9.73 -26.17
CA ILE A 157 -16.69 8.43 -25.60
C ILE A 157 -17.33 8.26 -24.23
N GLN A 158 -17.19 9.24 -23.34
CA GLN A 158 -17.70 9.16 -21.99
C GLN A 158 -19.24 9.03 -21.96
N THR A 159 -19.94 9.75 -22.81
CA THR A 159 -21.39 9.62 -22.99
C THR A 159 -21.78 8.22 -23.48
N ARG A 160 -21.07 7.71 -24.48
CA ARG A 160 -21.35 6.38 -25.05
C ARG A 160 -21.24 5.24 -24.02
N TYR A 161 -20.31 5.36 -23.09
CA TYR A 161 -20.05 4.35 -22.06
C TYR A 161 -20.64 4.70 -20.69
N ALA A 162 -21.48 5.74 -20.63
CA ALA A 162 -22.15 6.21 -19.41
C ALA A 162 -21.16 6.50 -18.26
N ASN A 163 -20.00 7.04 -18.56
CA ASN A 163 -18.94 7.35 -17.59
C ASN A 163 -18.70 8.88 -17.51
N LEU A 164 -19.78 9.65 -17.38
CA LEU A 164 -19.69 11.11 -17.24
C LEU A 164 -19.18 11.53 -15.85
N ASP A 165 -19.26 10.65 -14.87
CA ASP A 165 -18.86 10.93 -13.49
C ASP A 165 -17.38 11.43 -13.40
N THR A 166 -16.48 10.91 -14.24
CA THR A 166 -15.10 11.41 -14.31
C THR A 166 -15.04 12.88 -14.71
N ILE A 167 -15.93 13.34 -15.62
CA ILE A 167 -15.97 14.74 -16.05
C ILE A 167 -16.67 15.60 -15.00
N GLU A 168 -17.79 15.12 -14.46
CA GLU A 168 -18.61 15.86 -13.52
C GLU A 168 -17.97 15.95 -12.13
N GLU A 169 -17.51 14.82 -11.58
CA GLU A 169 -16.97 14.77 -10.22
C GLU A 169 -15.49 15.20 -10.14
N ASP A 170 -14.66 14.68 -11.05
CA ASP A 170 -13.22 14.90 -10.99
C ASP A 170 -12.80 16.26 -11.57
N TYR A 171 -13.50 16.73 -12.61
CA TYR A 171 -13.22 18.01 -13.27
C TYR A 171 -14.25 19.12 -12.95
N GLY A 172 -15.31 18.80 -12.23
CA GLY A 172 -16.33 19.78 -11.81
C GLY A 172 -17.13 20.37 -12.97
N ILE A 173 -17.21 19.68 -14.12
CA ILE A 173 -17.93 20.16 -15.32
C ILE A 173 -19.32 19.54 -15.32
N ASN A 174 -20.35 20.30 -14.94
CA ASN A 174 -21.72 19.83 -14.98
C ASN A 174 -22.23 19.75 -16.42
N LEU A 175 -22.48 18.53 -16.89
CA LEU A 175 -23.01 18.27 -18.24
C LEU A 175 -24.52 18.00 -18.23
N ARG A 176 -25.15 17.81 -17.07
CA ARG A 176 -26.59 17.62 -16.93
C ARG A 176 -27.23 18.99 -16.83
N SER A 177 -28.05 19.37 -17.81
CA SER A 177 -28.91 20.53 -17.67
C SER A 177 -29.86 20.27 -16.49
N GLU A 178 -29.90 21.16 -15.52
CA GLU A 178 -31.00 21.18 -14.55
C GLU A 178 -32.27 21.44 -15.37
N GLU A 179 -33.09 20.41 -15.54
CA GLU A 179 -34.47 20.62 -15.99
C GLU A 179 -35.17 21.40 -14.88
N HIS A 180 -35.22 22.72 -15.07
CA HIS A 180 -36.07 23.57 -14.26
C HIS A 180 -37.56 23.18 -14.55
N THR A 181 -38.10 22.36 -13.66
CA THR A 181 -39.55 22.18 -13.53
C THR A 181 -40.17 23.39 -12.85
#